data_772c36796fdb3fa39e7547c1e3a165a2
#
_entry.id   772c36796fdb3fa39e7547c1e3a165a2
#
_cell.length_a   1.000
_cell.length_b   1.000
_cell.length_c   1.000
_cell.angle_alpha   90.00
_cell.angle_beta   90.00
_cell.angle_gamma   90.00
#
_symmetry.space_group_name_H-M   'P 1'
#
loop_
_entity.id
_entity.type
_entity.pdbx_description
1 polymer ?
#
loop_
_entity_poly.entity_id
_entity_poly.type
_entity_poly.pdbx_seq_one_letter_code
_entity_poly.pdbx_strand_id
1 'polypeptide(L)'
;NMNEDSMQYLADTKTSLMGQSMDARIFYKDGYYYMDGMGQKIKYPMDLTELMESVKQSTESTNLQSEQMKEITMAKEGDSTILTFTADPEKMNAYLSEVMGSMSGMGTMDGMEMTFKEASGTYTVNKDGFYTDMTMKMSVDMAMEGESISMVLDLTGKVNNPGQDVTVELPDTEGYTEVEMPAAQ
;
A
#
# COMPACT_ATOMS: atom_id res chain seq x y z
N ASN A 1 14.04 7.85 1.67
CA ASN A 1 14.49 9.18 1.29
C ASN A 1 14.05 9.43 -0.16
N MET A 2 13.13 10.35 -0.37
CA MET A 2 12.60 10.71 -1.69
C MET A 2 13.30 11.98 -2.20
N ASN A 3 14.58 11.88 -2.44
CA ASN A 3 15.32 12.96 -3.13
C ASN A 3 15.36 12.62 -4.62
N GLU A 4 15.07 13.59 -5.50
CA GLU A 4 15.02 13.39 -6.95
C GLU A 4 16.34 12.85 -7.55
N ASP A 5 17.47 13.04 -6.85
CA ASP A 5 18.79 12.58 -7.28
C ASP A 5 19.23 11.23 -6.67
N SER A 6 18.59 10.76 -5.58
CA SER A 6 18.96 9.53 -4.92
C SER A 6 17.83 9.01 -4.02
N MET A 7 17.07 8.05 -4.49
CA MET A 7 16.06 7.38 -3.69
C MET A 7 16.63 6.09 -3.09
N GLN A 8 16.47 5.93 -1.77
CA GLN A 8 16.68 4.66 -1.09
C GLN A 8 15.31 4.10 -0.72
N TYR A 9 15.00 2.93 -1.23
CA TYR A 9 13.73 2.25 -1.01
C TYR A 9 13.98 0.82 -0.57
N LEU A 10 13.38 0.45 0.55
CA LEU A 10 13.30 -0.92 1.05
C LEU A 10 11.94 -1.11 1.69
N ALA A 11 11.23 -2.16 1.30
CA ALA A 11 9.98 -2.59 1.90
C ALA A 11 10.05 -4.07 2.24
N ASP A 12 9.81 -4.40 3.51
CA ASP A 12 9.57 -5.75 3.97
C ASP A 12 8.07 -5.89 4.24
N THR A 13 7.44 -6.83 3.56
CA THR A 13 6.01 -7.14 3.71
C THR A 13 5.83 -8.55 4.27
N LYS A 14 4.93 -8.68 5.22
CA LYS A 14 4.50 -9.96 5.74
C LYS A 14 2.99 -10.04 5.63
N THR A 15 2.52 -10.94 4.79
CA THR A 15 1.10 -11.17 4.58
C THR A 15 0.73 -12.54 5.13
N SER A 16 -0.36 -12.60 5.89
CA SER A 16 -0.92 -13.87 6.38
C SER A 16 -2.31 -14.05 5.80
N LEU A 17 -2.49 -15.10 5.02
CA LEU A 17 -3.78 -15.43 4.40
C LEU A 17 -4.10 -16.91 4.67
N MET A 18 -5.27 -17.20 5.22
CA MET A 18 -5.73 -18.57 5.54
C MET A 18 -4.72 -19.38 6.36
N GLY A 19 -3.99 -18.73 7.28
CA GLY A 19 -2.97 -19.36 8.13
C GLY A 19 -1.62 -19.62 7.44
N GLN A 20 -1.46 -19.20 6.18
CA GLN A 20 -0.17 -19.21 5.49
C GLN A 20 0.45 -17.80 5.54
N SER A 21 1.70 -17.73 5.94
CA SER A 21 2.46 -16.47 5.94
C SER A 21 3.34 -16.41 4.70
N MET A 22 3.26 -15.28 4.01
CA MET A 22 4.11 -14.95 2.86
C MET A 22 4.90 -13.70 3.22
N ASP A 23 6.21 -13.82 3.14
CA ASP A 23 7.12 -12.72 3.34
C ASP A 23 7.65 -12.28 1.97
N ALA A 24 7.72 -10.98 1.74
CA ALA A 24 8.32 -10.41 0.55
C ALA A 24 9.19 -9.22 0.92
N ARG A 25 10.35 -9.13 0.31
CA ARG A 25 11.27 -8.00 0.41
C ARG A 25 11.46 -7.37 -0.95
N ILE A 26 11.34 -6.07 -0.99
CA ILE A 26 11.47 -5.28 -2.21
C ILE A 26 12.43 -4.14 -1.91
N PHE A 27 13.41 -3.90 -2.79
CA PHE A 27 14.29 -2.74 -2.67
C PHE A 27 14.80 -2.25 -4.02
N TYR A 28 15.26 -1.02 -4.05
CA TYR A 28 15.84 -0.38 -5.22
C TYR A 28 17.31 -0.06 -4.96
N LYS A 29 18.18 -0.44 -5.90
CA LYS A 29 19.61 -0.18 -5.84
C LYS A 29 20.23 -0.16 -7.23
N ASP A 30 21.05 0.84 -7.50
CA ASP A 30 21.90 0.93 -8.70
C ASP A 30 21.13 0.75 -10.03
N GLY A 31 19.93 1.33 -10.15
CA GLY A 31 19.11 1.26 -11.36
C GLY A 31 18.31 -0.02 -11.51
N TYR A 32 18.25 -0.85 -10.47
CA TYR A 32 17.48 -2.10 -10.47
C TYR A 32 16.48 -2.15 -9.32
N TYR A 33 15.32 -2.68 -9.63
CA TYR A 33 14.31 -3.08 -8.66
C TYR A 33 14.50 -4.56 -8.34
N TYR A 34 14.59 -4.89 -7.07
CA TYR A 34 14.84 -6.23 -6.54
C TYR A 34 13.61 -6.71 -5.80
N MET A 35 13.24 -7.97 -6.02
CA MET A 35 12.16 -8.64 -5.32
C MET A 35 12.62 -10.01 -4.83
N ASP A 36 12.48 -10.25 -3.54
CA ASP A 36 12.70 -11.54 -2.87
C ASP A 36 11.39 -11.96 -2.22
N GLY A 37 10.75 -12.97 -2.75
CA GLY A 37 9.47 -13.46 -2.24
C GLY A 37 9.06 -14.75 -2.92
N MET A 38 8.20 -15.54 -2.27
CA MET A 38 7.72 -16.84 -2.77
C MET A 38 8.85 -17.81 -3.19
N GLY A 39 10.03 -17.69 -2.56
CA GLY A 39 11.20 -18.50 -2.86
C GLY A 39 11.95 -18.12 -4.14
N GLN A 40 11.64 -16.97 -4.72
CA GLN A 40 12.30 -16.44 -5.91
C GLN A 40 12.97 -15.10 -5.59
N LYS A 41 14.18 -14.93 -6.14
CA LYS A 41 14.93 -13.68 -6.10
C LYS A 41 15.09 -13.18 -7.53
N ILE A 42 14.38 -12.14 -7.87
CA ILE A 42 14.40 -11.52 -9.20
C ILE A 42 14.79 -10.05 -9.13
N LYS A 43 15.40 -9.57 -10.19
CA LYS A 43 15.64 -8.14 -10.40
C LYS A 43 15.33 -7.77 -11.84
N TYR A 44 14.95 -6.52 -12.05
CA TYR A 44 14.80 -5.96 -13.38
C TYR A 44 15.24 -4.49 -13.40
N PRO A 45 15.73 -3.99 -14.54
CA PRO A 45 16.09 -2.59 -14.66
C PRO A 45 14.85 -1.73 -14.49
N MET A 46 14.96 -0.68 -13.68
CA MET A 46 13.88 0.29 -13.45
C MET A 46 14.50 1.67 -13.33
N ASP A 47 13.93 2.63 -14.05
CA ASP A 47 14.32 4.02 -13.93
C ASP A 47 13.87 4.61 -12.58
N LEU A 48 14.67 5.53 -12.02
CA LEU A 48 14.34 6.14 -10.74
C LEU A 48 13.03 6.94 -10.80
N THR A 49 12.76 7.59 -11.93
CA THR A 49 11.51 8.34 -12.13
C THR A 49 10.31 7.40 -12.12
N GLU A 50 10.43 6.27 -12.80
CA GLU A 50 9.42 5.23 -12.86
C GLU A 50 9.13 4.62 -11.48
N LEU A 51 10.19 4.38 -10.68
CA LEU A 51 10.04 3.97 -9.29
C LEU A 51 9.32 5.02 -8.45
N MET A 52 9.70 6.29 -8.57
CA MET A 52 9.07 7.38 -7.82
C MET A 52 7.58 7.52 -8.15
N GLU A 53 7.21 7.41 -9.41
CA GLU A 53 5.82 7.42 -9.86
C GLU A 53 5.04 6.22 -9.29
N SER A 54 5.63 5.02 -9.34
CA SER A 54 5.04 3.80 -8.77
C SER A 54 4.81 3.91 -7.26
N VAL A 55 5.81 4.40 -6.50
CA VAL A 55 5.68 4.62 -5.05
C VAL A 55 4.64 5.69 -4.73
N LYS A 56 4.62 6.79 -5.49
CA LYS A 56 3.62 7.85 -5.33
C LYS A 56 2.22 7.31 -5.58
N GLN A 57 2.01 6.62 -6.68
CA GLN A 57 0.72 6.01 -7.02
C GLN A 57 0.26 4.99 -5.97
N SER A 58 1.18 4.13 -5.49
CA SER A 58 0.89 3.19 -4.40
C SER A 58 0.49 3.90 -3.10
N THR A 59 1.16 5.00 -2.77
CA THR A 59 0.85 5.79 -1.57
C THR A 59 -0.48 6.51 -1.71
N GLU A 60 -0.77 7.09 -2.86
CA GLU A 60 -2.04 7.77 -3.13
C GLU A 60 -3.22 6.78 -3.12
N SER A 61 -3.05 5.59 -3.69
CA SER A 61 -4.10 4.56 -3.71
C SER A 61 -4.39 3.95 -2.33
N THR A 62 -3.42 4.01 -1.42
CA THR A 62 -3.59 3.48 -0.05
C THR A 62 -4.24 4.51 0.88
N ASN A 63 -4.18 5.81 0.55
CA ASN A 63 -4.77 6.87 1.35
C ASN A 63 -6.23 7.08 0.97
N LEU A 64 -7.14 6.91 1.95
CA LEU A 64 -8.54 7.30 1.79
C LEU A 64 -8.61 8.82 1.58
N GLN A 65 -9.20 9.22 0.46
CA GLN A 65 -9.45 10.62 0.17
C GLN A 65 -10.58 11.15 1.07
N SER A 66 -10.56 12.44 1.38
CA SER A 66 -11.58 13.08 2.23
C SER A 66 -13.00 12.90 1.67
N GLU A 67 -13.14 12.81 0.35
CA GLU A 67 -14.39 12.58 -0.35
C GLU A 67 -15.01 11.21 -0.05
N GLN A 68 -14.19 10.22 0.29
CA GLN A 68 -14.62 8.86 0.63
C GLN A 68 -14.97 8.71 2.11
N MET A 69 -14.70 9.73 2.91
CA MET A 69 -14.99 9.71 4.33
C MET A 69 -16.42 10.20 4.61
N LYS A 70 -17.07 9.53 5.56
CA LYS A 70 -18.40 9.91 6.07
C LYS A 70 -18.28 10.85 7.25
N GLU A 71 -17.34 10.57 8.13
CA GLU A 71 -17.14 11.30 9.36
C GLU A 71 -15.64 11.40 9.68
N ILE A 72 -15.21 12.60 10.05
CA ILE A 72 -13.86 12.86 10.54
C ILE A 72 -13.98 13.64 11.82
N THR A 73 -13.36 13.16 12.88
CA THR A 73 -13.22 13.87 14.14
C THR A 73 -11.75 14.10 14.45
N MET A 74 -11.49 15.16 15.20
CA MET A 74 -10.14 15.57 15.57
C MET A 74 -10.05 15.80 17.07
N ALA A 75 -9.05 15.20 17.70
CA ALA A 75 -8.73 15.40 19.10
C ALA A 75 -7.24 15.71 19.27
N LYS A 76 -6.91 16.53 20.26
CA LYS A 76 -5.51 16.77 20.66
C LYS A 76 -5.12 15.84 21.80
N GLU A 77 -3.97 15.22 21.67
CA GLU A 77 -3.35 14.36 22.69
C GLU A 77 -1.88 14.77 22.87
N GLY A 78 -1.62 15.58 23.89
CA GLY A 78 -0.31 16.22 24.08
C GLY A 78 0.05 17.12 22.90
N ASP A 79 1.21 16.87 22.30
CA ASP A 79 1.71 17.60 21.12
C ASP A 79 1.21 17.01 19.79
N SER A 80 0.41 15.95 19.83
CA SER A 80 -0.11 15.29 18.64
C SER A 80 -1.58 15.60 18.43
N THR A 81 -2.03 15.44 17.19
CA THR A 81 -3.43 15.51 16.79
C THR A 81 -3.85 14.15 16.27
N ILE A 82 -4.91 13.60 16.84
CA ILE A 82 -5.50 12.33 16.39
C ILE A 82 -6.70 12.64 15.52
N LEU A 83 -6.67 12.18 14.28
CA LEU A 83 -7.78 12.19 13.35
C LEU A 83 -8.43 10.81 13.40
N THR A 84 -9.70 10.74 13.74
CA THR A 84 -10.49 9.51 13.68
C THR A 84 -11.47 9.64 12.54
N PHE A 85 -11.59 8.61 11.72
CA PHE A 85 -12.45 8.60 10.55
C PHE A 85 -13.29 7.35 10.43
N THR A 86 -14.42 7.49 9.73
CA THR A 86 -15.19 6.37 9.17
C THR A 86 -15.38 6.61 7.67
N ALA A 87 -15.27 5.56 6.88
CA ALA A 87 -15.50 5.66 5.44
C ALA A 87 -16.99 5.59 5.10
N ASP A 88 -17.35 6.20 3.98
CA ASP A 88 -18.69 6.12 3.39
C ASP A 88 -18.77 4.88 2.49
N PRO A 89 -19.59 3.87 2.83
CA PRO A 89 -19.64 2.63 2.05
C PRO A 89 -20.09 2.82 0.60
N GLU A 90 -20.98 3.78 0.33
CA GLU A 90 -21.48 4.04 -1.02
C GLU A 90 -20.37 4.61 -1.90
N LYS A 91 -19.63 5.59 -1.38
CA LYS A 91 -18.52 6.22 -2.10
C LYS A 91 -17.33 5.27 -2.27
N MET A 92 -17.06 4.43 -1.25
CA MET A 92 -16.03 3.39 -1.35
C MET A 92 -16.37 2.35 -2.41
N ASN A 93 -17.62 1.91 -2.50
CA ASN A 93 -18.05 0.97 -3.52
C ASN A 93 -17.98 1.59 -4.94
N ALA A 94 -18.32 2.87 -5.08
CA ALA A 94 -18.16 3.59 -6.34
C ALA A 94 -16.68 3.65 -6.78
N TYR A 95 -15.79 3.99 -5.85
CA TYR A 95 -14.34 4.01 -6.08
C TYR A 95 -13.79 2.61 -6.45
N LEU A 96 -14.18 1.57 -5.70
CA LEU A 96 -13.78 0.19 -6.01
C LEU A 96 -14.25 -0.24 -7.40
N SER A 97 -15.48 0.12 -7.78
CA SER A 97 -16.01 -0.18 -9.11
C SER A 97 -15.21 0.51 -10.22
N GLU A 98 -14.77 1.74 -10.00
CA GLU A 98 -13.92 2.47 -10.95
C GLU A 98 -12.53 1.81 -11.07
N VAL A 99 -11.90 1.48 -9.93
CA VAL A 99 -10.60 0.79 -9.90
C VAL A 99 -10.69 -0.58 -10.57
N MET A 100 -11.69 -1.38 -10.23
CA MET A 100 -11.93 -2.69 -10.84
C MET A 100 -12.21 -2.58 -12.34
N GLY A 101 -12.99 -1.58 -12.76
CA GLY A 101 -13.25 -1.28 -14.16
C GLY A 101 -11.99 -0.97 -14.96
N SER A 102 -11.05 -0.23 -14.36
CA SER A 102 -9.75 0.09 -14.98
C SER A 102 -8.82 -1.14 -15.07
N MET A 103 -8.95 -2.09 -14.15
CA MET A 103 -8.15 -3.31 -14.09
C MET A 103 -8.76 -4.48 -14.91
N SER A 104 -10.03 -4.43 -15.28
CA SER A 104 -10.70 -5.49 -16.04
C SER A 104 -10.10 -5.70 -17.45
N GLY A 105 -9.44 -4.69 -18.00
CA GLY A 105 -8.65 -4.81 -19.24
C GLY A 105 -7.42 -5.74 -19.13
N MET A 106 -7.00 -6.10 -17.92
CA MET A 106 -5.84 -6.98 -17.67
C MET A 106 -6.22 -8.46 -17.51
N GLY A 107 -7.50 -8.83 -17.65
CA GLY A 107 -7.96 -10.23 -17.77
C GLY A 107 -7.87 -11.10 -16.51
N THR A 108 -7.46 -10.58 -15.37
CA THR A 108 -7.20 -11.37 -14.15
C THR A 108 -8.35 -11.38 -13.14
N MET A 109 -9.42 -10.60 -13.37
CA MET A 109 -10.51 -10.41 -12.39
C MET A 109 -11.92 -10.55 -12.99
N ASP A 110 -12.06 -11.22 -14.12
CA ASP A 110 -13.36 -11.44 -14.75
C ASP A 110 -14.24 -12.32 -13.84
N GLY A 111 -15.40 -11.80 -13.41
CA GLY A 111 -16.33 -12.50 -12.54
C GLY A 111 -16.09 -12.33 -11.03
N MET A 112 -15.13 -11.50 -10.60
CA MET A 112 -14.95 -11.14 -9.21
C MET A 112 -15.75 -9.88 -8.87
N GLU A 113 -16.65 -9.98 -7.89
CA GLU A 113 -17.35 -8.84 -7.31
C GLU A 113 -16.76 -8.55 -5.93
N MET A 114 -16.41 -7.28 -5.69
CA MET A 114 -15.91 -6.81 -4.40
C MET A 114 -16.90 -5.79 -3.84
N THR A 115 -17.35 -6.00 -2.62
CA THR A 115 -18.26 -5.10 -1.93
C THR A 115 -17.64 -4.62 -0.62
N PHE A 116 -17.39 -3.34 -0.53
CA PHE A 116 -16.95 -2.69 0.68
C PHE A 116 -18.10 -2.55 1.68
N LYS A 117 -17.89 -2.95 2.93
CA LYS A 117 -18.89 -2.88 4.00
C LYS A 117 -18.64 -1.71 4.94
N GLU A 118 -17.46 -1.65 5.50
CA GLU A 118 -17.08 -0.60 6.44
C GLU A 118 -15.57 -0.42 6.49
N ALA A 119 -15.13 0.79 6.78
CA ALA A 119 -13.80 1.04 7.32
C ALA A 119 -13.85 2.17 8.34
N SER A 120 -12.96 2.05 9.30
CA SER A 120 -12.69 3.09 10.29
C SER A 120 -11.23 3.06 10.70
N GLY A 121 -10.73 4.15 11.20
CA GLY A 121 -9.34 4.21 11.61
C GLY A 121 -8.93 5.52 12.25
N THR A 122 -7.65 5.62 12.53
CA THR A 122 -7.04 6.81 13.09
C THR A 122 -5.74 7.14 12.36
N TYR A 123 -5.46 8.44 12.26
CA TYR A 123 -4.15 8.96 11.92
C TYR A 123 -3.66 9.81 13.07
N THR A 124 -2.42 9.61 13.49
CA THR A 124 -1.74 10.49 14.44
C THR A 124 -0.82 11.43 13.68
N VAL A 125 -0.99 12.73 13.90
CA VAL A 125 -0.20 13.78 13.29
C VAL A 125 0.60 14.48 14.40
N ASN A 126 1.91 14.58 14.24
CA ASN A 126 2.76 15.26 15.22
C ASN A 126 2.62 16.80 15.12
N LYS A 127 3.29 17.53 16.03
CA LYS A 127 3.28 18.99 16.05
C LYS A 127 3.82 19.67 14.79
N ASP A 128 4.64 18.97 14.01
CA ASP A 128 5.26 19.47 12.79
C ASP A 128 4.42 19.15 11.52
N GLY A 129 3.25 18.54 11.71
CA GLY A 129 2.30 18.24 10.65
C GLY A 129 2.55 16.91 9.91
N PHE A 130 3.45 16.06 10.41
CA PHE A 130 3.73 14.77 9.81
C PHE A 130 2.89 13.65 10.44
N TYR A 131 2.44 12.71 9.63
CA TYR A 131 1.86 11.45 10.11
C TYR A 131 2.93 10.61 10.81
N THR A 132 2.60 10.08 11.98
CA THR A 132 3.47 9.19 12.76
C THR A 132 2.90 7.79 12.89
N ASP A 133 1.58 7.69 13.04
CA ASP A 133 0.93 6.40 13.23
C ASP A 133 -0.39 6.38 12.45
N MET A 134 -0.76 5.19 12.00
CA MET A 134 -2.03 4.91 11.33
C MET A 134 -2.59 3.59 11.84
N THR A 135 -3.89 3.57 12.09
CA THR A 135 -4.65 2.32 12.23
C THR A 135 -5.83 2.33 11.28
N MET A 136 -6.14 1.21 10.68
CA MET A 136 -7.33 1.06 9.84
C MET A 136 -7.88 -0.35 10.00
N LYS A 137 -9.19 -0.44 10.20
CA LYS A 137 -9.94 -1.68 10.14
C LYS A 137 -10.92 -1.58 8.98
N MET A 138 -10.92 -2.58 8.12
CA MET A 138 -11.76 -2.61 6.92
C MET A 138 -12.43 -3.98 6.78
N SER A 139 -13.69 -4.00 6.37
CA SER A 139 -14.44 -5.21 6.05
C SER A 139 -14.91 -5.16 4.60
N VAL A 140 -14.63 -6.24 3.87
CA VAL A 140 -14.93 -6.38 2.43
C VAL A 140 -15.50 -7.77 2.17
N ASP A 141 -16.58 -7.85 1.40
CA ASP A 141 -17.06 -9.09 0.83
C ASP A 141 -16.53 -9.26 -0.59
N MET A 142 -16.01 -10.42 -0.88
CA MET A 142 -15.59 -10.83 -2.23
C MET A 142 -16.48 -11.97 -2.69
N ALA A 143 -17.07 -11.85 -3.87
CA ALA A 143 -17.83 -12.90 -4.51
C ALA A 143 -17.15 -13.33 -5.82
N MET A 144 -16.98 -14.61 -6.02
CA MET A 144 -16.44 -15.22 -7.22
C MET A 144 -17.14 -16.53 -7.50
N GLU A 145 -17.65 -16.70 -8.73
CA GLU A 145 -18.34 -17.93 -9.18
C GLU A 145 -19.51 -18.39 -8.28
N GLY A 146 -20.16 -17.44 -7.59
CA GLY A 146 -21.31 -17.72 -6.71
C GLY A 146 -20.96 -18.07 -5.26
N GLU A 147 -19.68 -18.10 -4.91
CA GLU A 147 -19.21 -18.16 -3.54
C GLU A 147 -18.85 -16.77 -3.01
N SER A 148 -19.20 -16.48 -1.77
CA SER A 148 -18.89 -15.20 -1.11
C SER A 148 -18.00 -15.43 0.10
N ILE A 149 -16.93 -14.64 0.19
CA ILE A 149 -15.98 -14.67 1.31
C ILE A 149 -15.95 -13.26 1.92
N SER A 150 -16.22 -13.18 3.23
CA SER A 150 -16.04 -11.94 3.97
C SER A 150 -14.63 -11.87 4.55
N MET A 151 -13.93 -10.77 4.29
CA MET A 151 -12.59 -10.51 4.82
C MET A 151 -12.62 -9.30 5.73
N VAL A 152 -11.90 -9.39 6.84
CA VAL A 152 -11.60 -8.27 7.73
C VAL A 152 -10.09 -8.05 7.68
N LEU A 153 -9.70 -6.81 7.38
CA LEU A 153 -8.31 -6.37 7.36
C LEU A 153 -8.09 -5.40 8.51
N ASP A 154 -7.10 -5.69 9.31
CA ASP A 154 -6.59 -4.81 10.35
C ASP A 154 -5.20 -4.33 9.92
N LEU A 155 -5.06 -3.04 9.69
CA LEU A 155 -3.82 -2.40 9.25
C LEU A 155 -3.30 -1.49 10.34
N THR A 156 -2.02 -1.57 10.62
CA THR A 156 -1.30 -0.62 11.46
C THR A 156 -0.05 -0.15 10.74
N GLY A 157 0.17 1.14 10.75
CA GLY A 157 1.36 1.75 10.16
C GLY A 157 2.05 2.67 11.14
N LYS A 158 3.36 2.70 11.09
CA LYS A 158 4.18 3.64 11.84
C LYS A 158 5.21 4.28 10.92
N VAL A 159 5.26 5.60 10.95
CA VAL A 159 6.28 6.38 10.24
C VAL A 159 7.34 6.81 11.24
N ASN A 160 8.54 6.28 11.09
CA ASN A 160 9.67 6.64 11.95
C ASN A 160 10.44 7.80 11.32
N ASN A 161 10.85 8.76 12.16
CA ASN A 161 11.64 9.93 11.76
C ASN A 161 11.04 10.72 10.57
N PRO A 162 9.74 11.06 10.59
CA PRO A 162 9.14 11.80 9.49
C PRO A 162 9.79 13.19 9.35
N GLY A 163 10.08 13.60 8.12
CA GLY A 163 10.74 14.88 7.82
C GLY A 163 12.23 14.94 8.14
N GLN A 164 12.86 13.81 8.52
CA GLN A 164 14.29 13.73 8.81
C GLN A 164 15.02 12.94 7.72
N ASP A 165 16.31 13.21 7.56
CA ASP A 165 17.16 12.39 6.71
C ASP A 165 17.31 10.99 7.33
N VAL A 166 16.99 9.96 6.55
CA VAL A 166 17.16 8.56 6.93
C VAL A 166 18.07 7.86 5.94
N THR A 167 18.94 7.01 6.45
CA THR A 167 19.75 6.10 5.65
C THR A 167 19.13 4.72 5.71
N VAL A 168 18.89 4.11 4.56
CA VAL A 168 18.39 2.75 4.45
C VAL A 168 19.57 1.82 4.15
N GLU A 169 19.81 0.84 5.02
CA GLU A 169 20.78 -0.22 4.73
C GLU A 169 20.16 -1.18 3.72
N LEU A 170 20.63 -1.12 2.47
CA LEU A 170 20.14 -1.96 1.40
C LEU A 170 20.77 -3.35 1.47
N PRO A 171 19.99 -4.41 1.20
CA PRO A 171 20.50 -5.78 1.17
C PRO A 171 21.59 -6.03 0.14
N ASP A 172 22.27 -7.18 0.27
CA ASP A 172 23.13 -7.71 -0.78
C ASP A 172 22.31 -8.09 -2.01
N THR A 173 22.90 -7.90 -3.17
CA THR A 173 22.28 -8.19 -4.48
C THR A 173 22.70 -9.54 -5.08
N GLU A 174 23.46 -10.33 -4.33
CA GLU A 174 23.89 -11.66 -4.77
C GLU A 174 22.71 -12.65 -4.85
N GLY A 175 22.70 -13.48 -5.89
CA GLY A 175 21.69 -14.53 -6.09
C GLY A 175 20.38 -14.06 -6.72
N TYR A 176 20.28 -12.80 -7.16
CA TYR A 176 19.12 -12.32 -7.91
C TYR A 176 19.27 -12.61 -9.40
N THR A 177 18.22 -13.19 -9.98
CA THR A 177 18.13 -13.46 -11.43
C THR A 177 17.54 -12.26 -12.14
N GLU A 178 18.20 -11.77 -13.17
CA GLU A 178 17.67 -10.69 -14.00
C GLU A 178 16.56 -11.20 -14.91
N VAL A 179 15.44 -10.50 -14.92
CA VAL A 179 14.29 -10.77 -15.77
C VAL A 179 13.96 -9.53 -16.57
N GLU A 180 13.40 -9.70 -17.76
CA GLU A 180 12.83 -8.58 -18.51
C GLU A 180 11.51 -8.17 -17.83
N MET A 181 11.29 -6.85 -17.67
CA MET A 181 10.00 -6.36 -17.19
C MET A 181 8.91 -6.83 -18.15
N PRO A 182 7.80 -7.38 -17.66
CA PRO A 182 6.63 -7.59 -18.50
C PRO A 182 6.26 -6.24 -19.13
N ALA A 183 6.24 -6.19 -20.47
CA ALA A 183 5.82 -4.98 -21.16
C ALA A 183 4.43 -4.58 -20.62
N ALA A 184 4.29 -3.35 -20.15
CA ALA A 184 3.00 -2.79 -19.81
C ALA A 184 2.10 -2.88 -21.05
N GLN A 185 1.07 -3.73 -21.01
CA GLN A 185 0.08 -3.88 -22.06
C GLN A 185 -1.04 -2.87 -21.85
#